data_3c408f7b6b5ddd615f219fc799af0be7
#
_entry.id   3c408f7b6b5ddd615f219fc799af0be7
#
_cell.length_a   1.000
_cell.length_b   1.000
_cell.length_c   1.000
_cell.angle_alpha   90.00
_cell.angle_beta   90.00
_cell.angle_gamma   90.00
#
_symmetry.space_group_name_H-M   'P 1'
#
loop_
_entity.id
_entity.type
_entity.pdbx_description
1 polymer ?
#
loop_
_entity_poly.entity_id
_entity_poly.type
_entity_poly.pdbx_seq_one_letter_code
_entity_poly.pdbx_strand_id
1 'polypeptide(L)'
;MKTTSATVELVFIPSPGMGHLVSTVEMAKQLVGRDHRLSITFLIIKKPFDKSKVSSSTQSLLLAAAEDQLKFVYLPLDEAVAADLQSKFPDHNFILEFIKTNKQNVRDHVAKMVSTGSTQVAAFVIDMACTPMMDVAVEFGVPSYVFFTSNATALGLVFHLESLSPDEYHDLTELMDSDAELELPGFVNPVPVKALPTSFRDREFVPRVISLAKTLRQTKGIMVNTFEELESNAVRFLVENDKVPPVYPVGPVIHLVNNKNEEGEEATEIMKWLDNQPLSSVVFLCFGSVGSFGGDQLKEIAQALEQSGHRFLWSVRRPPSKGKREIPSEYQDLNQMLPDGFLERTNEIGKVIGWAPQVTILSHKAVGGFVSHCGWNSTLESLWYGVPVATWPMRSEQPTNAFQLVRELRLAVDIKLDYKKDICMSDSSNVMLVTAEEIENGIRKLMESENECGKERKQRVKEMSEKSKVAVVEGGSSYNSIGLLIEDFMKTT
;
A
#
# COMPACT_ATOMS: atom_id res chain seq x y z
N MET A 1 32.07 -10.00 -33.17
CA MET A 1 31.99 -8.78 -32.37
C MET A 1 30.62 -8.82 -31.68
N LYS A 2 30.58 -9.01 -30.38
CA LYS A 2 29.33 -8.81 -29.62
C LYS A 2 29.04 -7.32 -29.62
N THR A 3 28.06 -6.86 -30.35
CA THR A 3 27.50 -5.51 -30.20
C THR A 3 26.99 -5.45 -28.76
N THR A 4 27.71 -4.82 -27.87
CA THR A 4 27.19 -4.42 -26.56
C THR A 4 26.03 -3.46 -26.86
N SER A 5 24.78 -3.94 -26.75
CA SER A 5 23.62 -3.05 -26.79
C SER A 5 23.82 -2.00 -25.70
N ALA A 6 23.62 -0.73 -26.05
CA ALA A 6 23.73 0.34 -25.08
C ALA A 6 22.80 0.06 -23.88
N THR A 7 23.34 0.19 -22.67
CA THR A 7 22.56 0.05 -21.45
C THR A 7 21.68 1.28 -21.28
N VAL A 8 20.41 1.08 -21.00
CA VAL A 8 19.40 2.11 -20.77
C VAL A 8 19.21 2.29 -19.28
N GLU A 9 19.52 3.47 -18.77
CA GLU A 9 19.47 3.77 -17.36
C GLU A 9 18.13 4.42 -16.99
N LEU A 10 17.46 3.90 -15.98
CA LEU A 10 16.27 4.49 -15.37
C LEU A 10 16.61 5.03 -13.98
N VAL A 11 16.08 6.18 -13.62
CA VAL A 11 16.23 6.77 -12.28
C VAL A 11 14.93 6.58 -11.52
N PHE A 12 14.96 5.77 -10.46
CA PHE A 12 13.80 5.51 -9.62
C PHE A 12 13.85 6.36 -8.35
N ILE A 13 12.74 7.04 -8.04
CA ILE A 13 12.62 7.92 -6.86
C ILE A 13 11.39 7.48 -6.05
N PRO A 14 11.52 6.49 -5.17
CA PRO A 14 10.43 6.02 -4.31
C PRO A 14 10.14 7.01 -3.19
N SER A 15 8.89 7.05 -2.75
CA SER A 15 8.49 7.74 -1.50
C SER A 15 9.16 7.09 -0.27
N PRO A 16 9.49 7.85 0.78
CA PRO A 16 10.13 7.33 1.98
C PRO A 16 9.19 6.53 2.90
N GLY A 17 8.32 5.70 2.31
CA GLY A 17 7.40 4.78 2.99
C GLY A 17 7.72 3.33 2.65
N MET A 18 7.73 2.43 3.65
CA MET A 18 8.12 1.02 3.43
C MET A 18 7.26 0.36 2.34
N GLY A 19 5.93 0.52 2.37
CA GLY A 19 5.05 -0.07 1.36
C GLY A 19 5.33 0.42 -0.05
N HIS A 20 5.66 1.71 -0.22
CA HIS A 20 6.05 2.29 -1.51
C HIS A 20 7.41 1.76 -1.98
N LEU A 21 8.39 1.75 -1.09
CA LEU A 21 9.75 1.30 -1.44
C LEU A 21 9.77 -0.17 -1.84
N VAL A 22 9.13 -1.05 -1.07
CA VAL A 22 9.06 -2.49 -1.37
C VAL A 22 8.46 -2.71 -2.75
N SER A 23 7.29 -2.13 -3.03
CA SER A 23 6.65 -2.26 -4.34
C SER A 23 7.51 -1.71 -5.47
N THR A 24 8.22 -0.59 -5.25
CA THR A 24 9.09 0.01 -6.28
C THR A 24 10.31 -0.87 -6.57
N VAL A 25 10.90 -1.49 -5.55
CA VAL A 25 12.02 -2.44 -5.72
C VAL A 25 11.57 -3.69 -6.46
N GLU A 26 10.43 -4.26 -6.10
CA GLU A 26 9.90 -5.45 -6.79
C GLU A 26 9.53 -5.15 -8.25
N MET A 27 8.99 -3.97 -8.54
CA MET A 27 8.74 -3.53 -9.91
C MET A 27 10.04 -3.42 -10.71
N ALA A 28 11.09 -2.86 -10.12
CA ALA A 28 12.39 -2.74 -10.76
C ALA A 28 13.00 -4.12 -11.07
N LYS A 29 12.91 -5.08 -10.14
CA LYS A 29 13.34 -6.47 -10.38
C LYS A 29 12.61 -7.10 -11.57
N GLN A 30 11.30 -6.88 -11.68
CA GLN A 30 10.52 -7.38 -12.82
C GLN A 30 11.00 -6.76 -14.14
N LEU A 31 11.31 -5.47 -14.16
CA LEU A 31 11.80 -4.77 -15.35
C LEU A 31 13.16 -5.31 -15.80
N VAL A 32 14.16 -5.36 -14.92
CA VAL A 32 15.50 -5.84 -15.26
C VAL A 32 15.53 -7.35 -15.56
N GLY A 33 14.69 -8.12 -14.89
CA GLY A 33 14.52 -9.56 -15.16
C GLY A 33 13.94 -9.85 -16.55
N ARG A 34 13.19 -8.89 -17.13
CA ARG A 34 12.61 -9.02 -18.46
C ARG A 34 13.50 -8.46 -19.57
N ASP A 35 14.24 -7.41 -19.30
CA ASP A 35 15.16 -6.84 -20.29
C ASP A 35 16.50 -6.45 -19.65
N HIS A 36 17.51 -7.25 -19.93
CA HIS A 36 18.86 -7.07 -19.39
C HIS A 36 19.59 -5.82 -19.91
N ARG A 37 19.00 -5.07 -20.84
CA ARG A 37 19.52 -3.77 -21.27
C ARG A 37 19.15 -2.67 -20.29
N LEU A 38 18.18 -2.89 -19.39
CA LEU A 38 17.80 -1.95 -18.36
C LEU A 38 18.79 -1.97 -17.20
N SER A 39 19.15 -0.80 -16.71
CA SER A 39 19.85 -0.58 -15.45
C SER A 39 19.06 0.46 -14.65
N ILE A 40 18.95 0.30 -13.35
CA ILE A 40 18.09 1.14 -12.52
C ILE A 40 18.89 1.68 -11.34
N THR A 41 18.95 3.01 -11.23
CA THR A 41 19.51 3.69 -10.07
C THR A 41 18.39 4.24 -9.20
N PHE A 42 18.31 3.75 -7.96
CA PHE A 42 17.39 4.27 -6.95
C PHE A 42 18.01 5.46 -6.22
N LEU A 43 17.29 6.58 -6.16
CA LEU A 43 17.63 7.72 -5.31
C LEU A 43 16.71 7.67 -4.07
N ILE A 44 17.26 7.17 -2.97
CA ILE A 44 16.51 6.90 -1.74
C ILE A 44 16.46 8.13 -0.84
N ILE A 45 15.30 8.72 -0.69
CA ILE A 45 15.04 9.77 0.30
C ILE A 45 14.87 9.10 1.67
N LYS A 46 15.79 9.35 2.59
CA LYS A 46 15.70 8.82 3.95
C LYS A 46 14.57 9.47 4.71
N LYS A 47 13.74 8.67 5.37
CA LYS A 47 12.71 9.19 6.26
C LYS A 47 13.36 9.82 7.49
N PRO A 48 13.08 11.10 7.80
CA PRO A 48 13.64 11.75 8.99
C PRO A 48 13.09 11.13 10.26
N PHE A 49 13.89 11.13 11.32
CA PHE A 49 13.54 10.64 12.67
C PHE A 49 13.20 9.14 12.75
N ASP A 50 13.45 8.36 11.70
CA ASP A 50 13.21 6.92 11.73
C ASP A 50 14.40 6.18 12.34
N LYS A 51 14.26 5.82 13.63
CA LYS A 51 15.21 4.98 14.39
C LYS A 51 14.67 3.56 14.62
N SER A 52 13.63 3.17 13.88
CA SER A 52 12.92 1.90 14.10
C SER A 52 13.63 0.69 13.48
N LYS A 53 13.19 -0.52 13.89
CA LYS A 53 13.55 -1.79 13.22
C LYS A 53 13.17 -1.78 11.73
N VAL A 54 12.20 -0.95 11.31
CA VAL A 54 11.80 -0.74 9.92
C VAL A 54 12.95 -0.19 9.07
N SER A 55 13.79 0.69 9.64
CA SER A 55 14.99 1.19 8.95
C SER A 55 16.00 0.08 8.66
N SER A 56 16.19 -0.86 9.60
CA SER A 56 17.06 -2.03 9.39
C SER A 56 16.46 -3.00 8.37
N SER A 57 15.16 -3.24 8.40
CA SER A 57 14.46 -4.07 7.41
C SER A 57 14.52 -3.47 5.99
N THR A 58 14.39 -2.14 5.89
CA THR A 58 14.60 -1.42 4.61
C THR A 58 16.01 -1.64 4.08
N GLN A 59 17.02 -1.51 4.92
CA GLN A 59 18.41 -1.71 4.52
C GLN A 59 18.68 -3.16 4.11
N SER A 60 18.13 -4.14 4.83
CA SER A 60 18.23 -5.55 4.47
C SER A 60 17.56 -5.84 3.13
N LEU A 61 16.37 -5.29 2.88
CA LEU A 61 15.67 -5.42 1.60
C LEU A 61 16.52 -4.88 0.43
N LEU A 62 17.10 -3.70 0.59
CA LEU A 62 17.91 -3.09 -0.46
C LEU A 62 19.21 -3.85 -0.69
N LEU A 63 19.85 -4.36 0.36
CA LEU A 63 21.04 -5.21 0.25
C LEU A 63 20.72 -6.54 -0.45
N ALA A 64 19.61 -7.17 -0.10
CA ALA A 64 19.16 -8.42 -0.75
C ALA A 64 18.73 -8.21 -2.21
N ALA A 65 18.30 -7.00 -2.58
CA ALA A 65 17.91 -6.65 -3.93
C ALA A 65 19.06 -6.10 -4.78
N ALA A 66 20.24 -5.86 -4.18
CA ALA A 66 21.38 -5.29 -4.90
C ALA A 66 21.94 -6.33 -5.89
N GLU A 67 21.82 -6.00 -7.16
CA GLU A 67 22.35 -6.75 -8.30
C GLU A 67 23.13 -5.78 -9.20
N ASP A 68 23.86 -6.29 -10.19
CA ASP A 68 24.65 -5.44 -11.10
C ASP A 68 23.80 -4.36 -11.79
N GLN A 69 22.53 -4.64 -12.04
CA GLN A 69 21.58 -3.76 -12.72
C GLN A 69 20.76 -2.86 -11.76
N LEU A 70 20.79 -3.11 -10.45
CA LEU A 70 20.07 -2.34 -9.44
C LEU A 70 21.05 -1.65 -8.50
N LYS A 71 21.09 -0.32 -8.55
CA LYS A 71 21.98 0.51 -7.72
C LYS A 71 21.17 1.35 -6.74
N PHE A 72 21.56 1.36 -5.48
CA PHE A 72 20.88 2.09 -4.42
C PHE A 72 21.75 3.22 -3.89
N VAL A 73 21.28 4.46 -4.04
CA VAL A 73 21.95 5.67 -3.59
C VAL A 73 21.11 6.36 -2.55
N TYR A 74 21.62 6.45 -1.33
CA TYR A 74 20.98 7.21 -0.28
C TYR A 74 21.28 8.70 -0.43
N LEU A 75 20.24 9.51 -0.58
CA LEU A 75 20.39 10.96 -0.60
C LEU A 75 20.76 11.47 0.81
N PRO A 76 21.56 12.56 0.89
CA PRO A 76 21.88 13.18 2.17
C PRO A 76 20.61 13.58 2.94
N LEU A 77 20.60 13.32 4.23
CA LEU A 77 19.52 13.75 5.16
C LEU A 77 20.02 14.95 5.95
N ASP A 78 19.32 16.07 5.84
CA ASP A 78 19.52 17.24 6.70
C ASP A 78 18.47 17.20 7.83
N GLU A 79 18.90 16.76 9.03
CA GLU A 79 18.03 16.66 10.19
C GLU A 79 17.57 18.03 10.71
N ALA A 80 18.37 19.10 10.50
CA ALA A 80 18.00 20.45 10.92
C ALA A 80 16.85 21.00 10.05
N VAL A 81 16.93 20.79 8.71
CA VAL A 81 15.84 21.12 7.79
C VAL A 81 14.59 20.30 8.14
N ALA A 82 14.75 19.02 8.43
CA ALA A 82 13.62 18.17 8.80
C ALA A 82 12.94 18.66 10.10
N ALA A 83 13.72 19.05 11.11
CA ALA A 83 13.20 19.57 12.38
C ALA A 83 12.46 20.91 12.20
N ASP A 84 13.01 21.83 11.41
CA ASP A 84 12.37 23.11 11.08
C ASP A 84 11.03 22.88 10.34
N LEU A 85 11.02 22.01 9.33
CA LEU A 85 9.80 21.65 8.60
C LEU A 85 8.76 20.99 9.51
N GLN A 86 9.18 20.13 10.42
CA GLN A 86 8.25 19.48 11.37
C GLN A 86 7.57 20.51 12.29
N SER A 87 8.28 21.58 12.66
CA SER A 87 7.71 22.65 13.46
C SER A 87 6.69 23.51 12.70
N LYS A 88 6.93 23.72 11.39
CA LYS A 88 6.07 24.52 10.50
C LYS A 88 4.85 23.75 9.98
N PHE A 89 5.03 22.46 9.71
CA PHE A 89 4.01 21.57 9.19
C PHE A 89 3.82 20.38 10.12
N PRO A 90 3.11 20.55 11.24
CA PRO A 90 2.90 19.47 12.22
C PRO A 90 1.94 18.38 11.73
N ASP A 91 1.35 18.53 10.57
CA ASP A 91 0.38 17.64 9.93
C ASP A 91 0.99 16.76 8.82
N HIS A 92 0.12 16.12 8.01
CA HIS A 92 0.50 15.26 6.89
C HIS A 92 1.31 15.97 5.79
N ASN A 93 1.30 17.32 5.73
CA ASN A 93 2.05 18.08 4.74
C ASN A 93 3.57 17.98 4.96
N PHE A 94 4.00 17.69 6.19
CA PHE A 94 5.42 17.56 6.53
C PHE A 94 6.20 16.67 5.55
N ILE A 95 5.70 15.46 5.26
CA ILE A 95 6.41 14.53 4.37
C ILE A 95 6.51 15.06 2.94
N LEU A 96 5.45 15.69 2.44
CA LEU A 96 5.45 16.28 1.10
C LEU A 96 6.44 17.45 1.02
N GLU A 97 6.45 18.33 2.02
CA GLU A 97 7.40 19.44 2.07
C GLU A 97 8.84 18.93 2.23
N PHE A 98 9.05 17.92 3.05
CA PHE A 98 10.37 17.29 3.20
C PHE A 98 10.87 16.65 1.89
N ILE A 99 9.99 15.96 1.13
CA ILE A 99 10.34 15.43 -0.19
C ILE A 99 10.82 16.56 -1.09
N LYS A 100 10.12 17.70 -1.15
CA LYS A 100 10.50 18.85 -1.99
C LYS A 100 11.92 19.38 -1.70
N THR A 101 12.37 19.34 -0.45
CA THR A 101 13.75 19.80 -0.10
C THR A 101 14.84 18.94 -0.70
N ASN A 102 14.53 17.72 -1.15
CA ASN A 102 15.50 16.83 -1.77
C ASN A 102 15.73 17.09 -3.27
N LYS A 103 15.02 18.04 -3.89
CA LYS A 103 15.21 18.37 -5.33
C LYS A 103 16.67 18.64 -5.69
N GLN A 104 17.39 19.41 -4.85
CA GLN A 104 18.79 19.73 -5.12
C GLN A 104 19.68 18.48 -5.05
N ASN A 105 19.45 17.60 -4.08
CA ASN A 105 20.20 16.34 -3.95
C ASN A 105 20.00 15.43 -5.18
N VAL A 106 18.76 15.34 -5.67
CA VAL A 106 18.41 14.60 -6.88
C VAL A 106 19.12 15.22 -8.10
N ARG A 107 19.03 16.55 -8.27
CA ARG A 107 19.68 17.30 -9.37
C ARG A 107 21.20 17.04 -9.40
N ASP A 108 21.86 17.18 -8.26
CA ASP A 108 23.33 17.02 -8.15
C ASP A 108 23.76 15.60 -8.49
N HIS A 109 22.95 14.60 -8.10
CA HIS A 109 23.25 13.21 -8.41
C HIS A 109 23.08 12.93 -9.91
N VAL A 110 21.97 13.35 -10.50
CA VAL A 110 21.68 13.16 -11.94
C VAL A 110 22.72 13.90 -12.79
N ALA A 111 23.11 15.13 -12.40
CA ALA A 111 24.17 15.87 -13.09
C ALA A 111 25.50 15.09 -13.13
N LYS A 112 25.88 14.43 -12.02
CA LYS A 112 27.05 13.55 -11.98
C LYS A 112 26.89 12.35 -12.92
N MET A 113 25.73 11.69 -12.94
CA MET A 113 25.46 10.56 -13.83
C MET A 113 25.63 10.95 -15.29
N VAL A 114 25.05 12.08 -15.70
CA VAL A 114 25.11 12.58 -17.09
C VAL A 114 26.51 13.07 -17.45
N SER A 115 27.24 13.75 -16.54
CA SER A 115 28.56 14.32 -16.81
C SER A 115 29.65 13.26 -17.05
N THR A 116 29.51 12.05 -16.53
CA THR A 116 30.45 10.95 -16.78
C THR A 116 30.41 10.42 -18.21
N GLY A 117 29.39 10.78 -18.99
CA GLY A 117 29.24 10.43 -20.40
C GLY A 117 29.07 8.94 -20.71
N SER A 118 29.09 8.10 -19.68
CA SER A 118 28.99 6.64 -19.81
C SER A 118 27.56 6.12 -19.73
N THR A 119 26.59 6.97 -19.33
CA THR A 119 25.23 6.53 -19.03
C THR A 119 24.23 7.52 -19.60
N GLN A 120 23.34 7.04 -20.46
CA GLN A 120 22.19 7.82 -20.95
C GLN A 120 20.98 7.52 -20.05
N VAL A 121 20.53 8.53 -19.29
CA VAL A 121 19.30 8.42 -18.51
C VAL A 121 18.10 8.50 -19.46
N ALA A 122 17.35 7.42 -19.57
CA ALA A 122 16.21 7.32 -20.49
C ALA A 122 14.91 7.86 -19.88
N ALA A 123 14.68 7.61 -18.58
CA ALA A 123 13.49 8.06 -17.91
C ALA A 123 13.67 8.17 -16.39
N PHE A 124 12.85 9.04 -15.78
CA PHE A 124 12.59 8.99 -14.34
C PHE A 124 11.33 8.16 -14.09
N VAL A 125 11.37 7.28 -13.11
CA VAL A 125 10.20 6.59 -12.55
C VAL A 125 10.01 7.08 -11.12
N ILE A 126 8.98 7.86 -10.92
CA ILE A 126 8.76 8.66 -9.71
C ILE A 126 7.53 8.13 -8.98
N ASP A 127 7.64 7.89 -7.67
CA ASP A 127 6.47 7.60 -6.84
C ASP A 127 5.49 8.78 -6.84
N MET A 128 4.19 8.51 -6.73
CA MET A 128 3.15 9.54 -6.77
C MET A 128 3.34 10.67 -5.74
N ALA A 129 3.95 10.40 -4.59
CA ALA A 129 4.27 11.40 -3.58
C ALA A 129 5.55 12.21 -3.92
N CYS A 130 6.38 11.70 -4.83
CA CYS A 130 7.62 12.32 -5.26
C CYS A 130 7.50 13.12 -6.56
N THR A 131 6.27 13.39 -7.04
CA THR A 131 6.01 14.17 -8.26
C THR A 131 6.73 15.54 -8.32
N PRO A 132 7.09 16.23 -7.22
CA PRO A 132 7.94 17.40 -7.29
C PRO A 132 9.31 17.18 -7.96
N MET A 133 9.79 15.94 -8.07
CA MET A 133 11.05 15.59 -8.75
C MET A 133 10.94 15.63 -10.28
N MET A 134 9.72 15.71 -10.84
CA MET A 134 9.51 15.88 -12.28
C MET A 134 10.19 17.14 -12.83
N ASP A 135 10.24 18.22 -12.02
CA ASP A 135 10.93 19.44 -12.44
C ASP A 135 12.41 19.17 -12.75
N VAL A 136 13.06 18.30 -11.97
CA VAL A 136 14.45 17.91 -12.20
C VAL A 136 14.58 17.11 -13.50
N ALA A 137 13.67 16.16 -13.76
CA ALA A 137 13.68 15.43 -15.02
C ALA A 137 13.56 16.35 -16.24
N VAL A 138 12.67 17.36 -16.16
CA VAL A 138 12.50 18.37 -17.22
C VAL A 138 13.78 19.18 -17.46
N GLU A 139 14.52 19.56 -16.39
CA GLU A 139 15.79 20.28 -16.50
C GLU A 139 16.85 19.50 -17.33
N PHE A 140 16.83 18.17 -17.23
CA PHE A 140 17.72 17.29 -17.99
C PHE A 140 17.15 16.80 -19.32
N GLY A 141 15.93 17.24 -19.68
CA GLY A 141 15.26 16.80 -20.92
C GLY A 141 14.85 15.33 -20.90
N VAL A 142 14.66 14.75 -19.72
CA VAL A 142 14.34 13.32 -19.51
C VAL A 142 12.84 13.19 -19.23
N PRO A 143 12.12 12.24 -19.89
CA PRO A 143 10.70 12.01 -19.59
C PRO A 143 10.51 11.41 -18.20
N SER A 144 9.36 11.69 -17.60
CA SER A 144 8.96 11.15 -16.30
C SER A 144 7.78 10.20 -16.46
N TYR A 145 7.86 9.06 -15.76
CA TYR A 145 6.76 8.15 -15.51
C TYR A 145 6.44 8.17 -14.02
N VAL A 146 5.17 7.96 -13.68
CA VAL A 146 4.79 7.84 -12.27
C VAL A 146 4.46 6.38 -11.97
N PHE A 147 5.02 5.84 -10.88
CA PHE A 147 4.56 4.60 -10.30
C PHE A 147 3.54 4.90 -9.21
N PHE A 148 2.27 4.66 -9.55
CA PHE A 148 1.14 4.81 -8.66
C PHE A 148 0.98 3.52 -7.85
N THR A 149 1.52 3.50 -6.65
CA THR A 149 1.61 2.33 -5.77
C THR A 149 0.29 1.94 -5.09
N SER A 150 -0.82 2.56 -5.50
CA SER A 150 -2.18 2.21 -5.12
C SER A 150 -2.96 1.68 -6.33
N ASN A 151 -4.29 1.62 -6.25
CA ASN A 151 -5.17 0.99 -7.23
C ASN A 151 -5.60 1.93 -8.36
N ALA A 152 -6.13 1.34 -9.44
CA ALA A 152 -6.64 2.09 -10.59
C ALA A 152 -7.88 2.92 -10.23
N THR A 153 -8.71 2.44 -9.32
CA THR A 153 -9.89 3.15 -8.84
C THR A 153 -9.52 4.45 -8.14
N ALA A 154 -8.49 4.45 -7.28
CA ALA A 154 -7.97 5.66 -6.65
C ALA A 154 -7.38 6.64 -7.68
N LEU A 155 -6.66 6.15 -8.69
CA LEU A 155 -6.17 6.98 -9.78
C LEU A 155 -7.32 7.58 -10.60
N GLY A 156 -8.35 6.78 -10.87
CA GLY A 156 -9.57 7.24 -11.54
C GLY A 156 -10.26 8.37 -10.76
N LEU A 157 -10.34 8.23 -9.43
CA LEU A 157 -10.88 9.28 -8.57
C LEU A 157 -10.04 10.56 -8.61
N VAL A 158 -8.71 10.46 -8.67
CA VAL A 158 -7.81 11.62 -8.81
C VAL A 158 -8.14 12.42 -10.09
N PHE A 159 -8.30 11.77 -11.23
CA PHE A 159 -8.64 12.44 -12.49
C PHE A 159 -10.11 12.91 -12.55
N HIS A 160 -11.01 12.18 -11.89
CA HIS A 160 -12.40 12.59 -11.78
C HIS A 160 -12.55 13.92 -11.01
N LEU A 161 -11.89 14.04 -9.86
CA LEU A 161 -11.91 15.26 -9.06
C LEU A 161 -11.38 16.48 -9.81
N GLU A 162 -10.39 16.30 -10.70
CA GLU A 162 -9.89 17.37 -11.55
C GLU A 162 -10.93 17.83 -12.59
N SER A 163 -11.87 16.97 -12.96
CA SER A 163 -12.94 17.31 -13.92
C SER A 163 -14.09 18.07 -13.29
N LEU A 164 -14.20 18.10 -11.95
CA LEU A 164 -15.24 18.80 -11.23
C LEU A 164 -15.00 20.30 -11.20
N SER A 165 -16.08 21.07 -11.24
CA SER A 165 -16.05 22.52 -11.00
C SER A 165 -15.76 22.84 -9.53
N PRO A 166 -15.33 24.08 -9.20
CA PRO A 166 -15.12 24.48 -7.81
C PRO A 166 -16.35 24.28 -6.92
N ASP A 167 -17.54 24.52 -7.43
CA ASP A 167 -18.79 24.35 -6.66
C ASP A 167 -19.04 22.86 -6.37
N GLU A 168 -18.91 21.98 -7.36
CA GLU A 168 -19.13 20.54 -7.20
C GLU A 168 -18.19 19.90 -6.15
N TYR A 169 -16.91 20.27 -6.10
CA TYR A 169 -16.03 19.69 -5.08
C TYR A 169 -16.18 20.34 -3.69
N HIS A 170 -16.69 21.58 -3.59
CA HIS A 170 -17.10 22.17 -2.32
C HIS A 170 -18.29 21.41 -1.73
N ASP A 171 -19.30 21.12 -2.56
CA ASP A 171 -20.46 20.32 -2.18
C ASP A 171 -20.01 18.93 -1.66
N LEU A 172 -19.00 18.33 -2.28
CA LEU A 172 -18.47 17.04 -1.85
C LEU A 172 -17.97 17.06 -0.41
N THR A 173 -17.26 18.11 0.02
CA THR A 173 -16.79 18.26 1.40
C THR A 173 -17.96 18.36 2.39
N GLU A 174 -19.02 19.06 2.03
CA GLU A 174 -20.21 19.23 2.86
C GLU A 174 -21.04 17.93 2.96
N LEU A 175 -21.01 17.11 1.91
CA LEU A 175 -21.72 15.83 1.86
C LEU A 175 -21.08 14.74 2.75
N MET A 176 -19.82 14.89 3.16
CA MET A 176 -19.06 13.84 3.89
C MET A 176 -19.71 13.36 5.19
N ASP A 177 -20.66 14.11 5.76
CA ASP A 177 -21.42 13.73 6.96
C ASP A 177 -22.84 13.27 6.65
N SER A 178 -23.20 13.18 5.37
CA SER A 178 -24.54 12.75 4.92
C SER A 178 -24.56 11.25 4.59
N ASP A 179 -25.74 10.75 4.21
CA ASP A 179 -25.95 9.41 3.65
C ASP A 179 -25.97 9.43 2.11
N ALA A 180 -25.40 10.47 1.49
CA ALA A 180 -25.33 10.57 0.03
C ALA A 180 -24.47 9.47 -0.57
N GLU A 181 -24.80 9.10 -1.80
CA GLU A 181 -24.05 8.18 -2.64
C GLU A 181 -23.61 8.91 -3.91
N LEU A 182 -22.43 8.60 -4.41
CA LEU A 182 -21.84 9.22 -5.59
C LEU A 182 -21.57 8.18 -6.66
N GLU A 183 -21.90 8.53 -7.90
CA GLU A 183 -21.43 7.75 -9.04
C GLU A 183 -19.99 8.14 -9.36
N LEU A 184 -19.08 7.22 -9.12
CA LEU A 184 -17.64 7.43 -9.32
C LEU A 184 -17.11 6.55 -10.43
N PRO A 185 -16.21 7.06 -11.28
CA PRO A 185 -15.57 6.28 -12.32
C PRO A 185 -14.85 5.05 -11.74
N GLY A 186 -14.98 3.92 -12.41
CA GLY A 186 -14.38 2.66 -11.96
C GLY A 186 -15.25 1.83 -11.05
N PHE A 187 -16.32 2.36 -10.51
CA PHE A 187 -17.34 1.61 -9.76
C PHE A 187 -18.57 1.32 -10.61
N VAL A 188 -19.23 0.21 -10.31
CA VAL A 188 -20.53 -0.16 -10.89
C VAL A 188 -21.67 0.33 -10.01
N ASN A 189 -21.46 0.27 -8.68
CA ASN A 189 -22.45 0.69 -7.70
C ASN A 189 -22.12 2.10 -7.19
N PRO A 190 -23.14 2.92 -6.89
CA PRO A 190 -22.92 4.20 -6.22
C PRO A 190 -22.14 4.02 -4.92
N VAL A 191 -21.17 4.89 -4.68
CA VAL A 191 -20.27 4.84 -3.54
C VAL A 191 -20.79 5.76 -2.44
N PRO A 192 -21.11 5.24 -1.25
CA PRO A 192 -21.47 6.09 -0.12
C PRO A 192 -20.31 7.05 0.21
N VAL A 193 -20.62 8.33 0.42
CA VAL A 193 -19.59 9.33 0.78
C VAL A 193 -18.80 8.93 2.04
N LYS A 194 -19.40 8.15 2.92
CA LYS A 194 -18.76 7.57 4.11
C LYS A 194 -17.65 6.56 3.78
N ALA A 195 -17.67 6.00 2.58
CA ALA A 195 -16.61 5.10 2.07
C ALA A 195 -15.49 5.87 1.33
N LEU A 196 -15.56 7.20 1.25
CA LEU A 196 -14.46 8.01 0.75
C LEU A 196 -13.41 8.24 1.86
N PRO A 197 -12.15 8.55 1.46
CA PRO A 197 -11.11 8.93 2.41
C PRO A 197 -11.56 10.08 3.34
N THR A 198 -11.28 9.96 4.63
CA THR A 198 -11.65 11.00 5.62
C THR A 198 -11.03 12.36 5.33
N SER A 199 -9.92 12.37 4.61
CA SER A 199 -9.25 13.58 4.13
C SER A 199 -10.12 14.47 3.23
N PHE A 200 -11.20 13.95 2.63
CA PHE A 200 -12.19 14.76 1.91
C PHE A 200 -12.94 15.78 2.79
N ARG A 201 -12.87 15.63 4.11
CA ARG A 201 -13.37 16.65 5.07
C ARG A 201 -12.46 17.87 5.18
N ASP A 202 -11.19 17.75 4.75
CA ASP A 202 -10.26 18.87 4.69
C ASP A 202 -10.48 19.62 3.37
N ARG A 203 -10.94 20.87 3.48
CA ARG A 203 -11.20 21.73 2.31
C ARG A 203 -9.96 21.93 1.42
N GLU A 204 -8.77 21.78 1.98
CA GLU A 204 -7.51 21.88 1.23
C GLU A 204 -7.10 20.57 0.55
N PHE A 205 -7.74 19.46 0.90
CA PHE A 205 -7.36 18.15 0.35
C PHE A 205 -7.71 18.04 -1.14
N VAL A 206 -8.94 18.33 -1.54
CA VAL A 206 -9.38 18.21 -2.94
C VAL A 206 -8.57 19.12 -3.88
N PRO A 207 -8.30 20.41 -3.58
CA PRO A 207 -7.38 21.23 -4.37
C PRO A 207 -6.00 20.61 -4.56
N ARG A 208 -5.46 19.94 -3.54
CA ARG A 208 -4.18 19.22 -3.63
C ARG A 208 -4.25 18.03 -4.55
N VAL A 209 -5.34 17.25 -4.49
CA VAL A 209 -5.57 16.12 -5.41
C VAL A 209 -5.70 16.62 -6.85
N ILE A 210 -6.41 17.71 -7.08
CA ILE A 210 -6.51 18.36 -8.41
C ILE A 210 -5.13 18.81 -8.91
N SER A 211 -4.30 19.39 -8.05
CA SER A 211 -2.92 19.73 -8.39
C SER A 211 -2.09 18.51 -8.76
N LEU A 212 -2.25 17.41 -8.03
CA LEU A 212 -1.62 16.13 -8.36
C LEU A 212 -2.07 15.63 -9.73
N ALA A 213 -3.38 15.63 -10.03
CA ALA A 213 -3.91 15.22 -11.32
C ALA A 213 -3.29 16.02 -12.48
N LYS A 214 -3.22 17.35 -12.34
CA LYS A 214 -2.57 18.23 -13.33
C LYS A 214 -1.09 17.88 -13.54
N THR A 215 -0.40 17.50 -12.49
CA THR A 215 1.00 17.06 -12.57
C THR A 215 1.11 15.70 -13.25
N LEU A 216 0.24 14.75 -12.90
CA LEU A 216 0.19 13.42 -13.54
C LEU A 216 -0.07 13.51 -15.05
N ARG A 217 -0.86 14.47 -15.51
CA ARG A 217 -1.09 14.69 -16.97
C ARG A 217 0.17 15.07 -17.74
N GLN A 218 1.20 15.56 -17.07
CA GLN A 218 2.46 15.95 -17.72
C GLN A 218 3.44 14.77 -17.82
N THR A 219 3.09 13.61 -17.29
CA THR A 219 3.93 12.42 -17.35
C THR A 219 3.86 11.75 -18.72
N LYS A 220 4.89 11.00 -19.07
CA LYS A 220 4.91 10.18 -20.29
C LYS A 220 4.00 8.95 -20.16
N GLY A 221 3.80 8.48 -18.92
CA GLY A 221 2.92 7.36 -18.61
C GLY A 221 2.80 7.11 -17.12
N ILE A 222 1.80 6.34 -16.71
CA ILE A 222 1.50 6.01 -15.32
C ILE A 222 1.45 4.49 -15.16
N MET A 223 2.35 3.96 -14.35
CA MET A 223 2.35 2.56 -13.94
C MET A 223 1.44 2.42 -12.72
N VAL A 224 0.51 1.49 -12.73
CA VAL A 224 -0.43 1.27 -11.61
C VAL A 224 -0.26 -0.13 -11.06
N ASN A 225 -0.11 -0.27 -9.75
CA ASN A 225 0.03 -1.57 -9.10
C ASN A 225 -1.31 -2.30 -9.02
N THR A 226 -1.86 -2.65 -10.16
CA THR A 226 -3.10 -3.43 -10.32
C THR A 226 -3.01 -4.33 -11.54
N PHE A 227 -4.01 -5.16 -11.75
CA PHE A 227 -4.17 -5.96 -12.97
C PHE A 227 -5.60 -5.84 -13.50
N GLU A 228 -5.75 -6.00 -14.80
CA GLU A 228 -7.00 -5.70 -15.52
C GLU A 228 -8.20 -6.49 -14.97
N GLU A 229 -7.99 -7.76 -14.61
CA GLU A 229 -9.04 -8.66 -14.14
C GLU A 229 -9.56 -8.29 -12.74
N LEU A 230 -8.80 -7.52 -11.96
CA LEU A 230 -9.22 -7.02 -10.65
C LEU A 230 -10.03 -5.73 -10.75
N GLU A 231 -9.59 -4.80 -11.61
CA GLU A 231 -10.14 -3.45 -11.68
C GLU A 231 -10.52 -3.06 -13.12
N SER A 232 -11.17 -3.97 -13.86
CA SER A 232 -11.48 -3.79 -15.29
C SER A 232 -12.21 -2.49 -15.61
N ASN A 233 -13.14 -2.04 -14.77
CA ASN A 233 -13.89 -0.79 -15.00
C ASN A 233 -13.01 0.44 -14.81
N ALA A 234 -12.19 0.46 -13.77
CA ALA A 234 -11.28 1.57 -13.49
C ALA A 234 -10.16 1.65 -14.54
N VAL A 235 -9.58 0.52 -14.93
CA VAL A 235 -8.58 0.46 -16.00
C VAL A 235 -9.17 0.96 -17.31
N ARG A 236 -10.38 0.50 -17.68
CA ARG A 236 -11.08 0.96 -18.88
C ARG A 236 -11.31 2.46 -18.87
N PHE A 237 -11.85 3.02 -17.76
CA PHE A 237 -12.05 4.46 -17.61
C PHE A 237 -10.77 5.25 -17.84
N LEU A 238 -9.65 4.77 -17.30
CA LEU A 238 -8.36 5.45 -17.44
C LEU A 238 -7.81 5.36 -18.87
N VAL A 239 -7.94 4.21 -19.52
CA VAL A 239 -7.41 3.98 -20.88
C VAL A 239 -8.25 4.67 -21.94
N GLU A 240 -9.58 4.73 -21.78
CA GLU A 240 -10.49 5.39 -22.74
C GLU A 240 -10.54 6.91 -22.59
N ASN A 241 -9.92 7.48 -21.55
CA ASN A 241 -9.90 8.93 -21.32
C ASN A 241 -8.68 9.56 -22.00
N ASP A 242 -8.89 10.17 -23.16
CA ASP A 242 -7.86 10.83 -23.98
C ASP A 242 -7.03 11.89 -23.23
N LYS A 243 -7.54 12.39 -22.11
CA LYS A 243 -6.82 13.38 -21.28
C LYS A 243 -5.89 12.71 -20.25
N VAL A 244 -5.96 11.40 -20.04
CA VAL A 244 -5.08 10.66 -19.14
C VAL A 244 -3.86 10.18 -19.92
N PRO A 245 -2.63 10.31 -19.39
CA PRO A 245 -1.46 9.71 -20.02
C PRO A 245 -1.62 8.19 -20.15
N PRO A 246 -0.84 7.52 -21.02
CA PRO A 246 -0.85 6.06 -21.10
C PRO A 246 -0.75 5.40 -19.73
N VAL A 247 -1.69 4.50 -19.40
CA VAL A 247 -1.74 3.79 -18.13
C VAL A 247 -1.31 2.34 -18.34
N TYR A 248 -0.39 1.89 -17.51
CA TYR A 248 0.18 0.55 -17.53
C TYR A 248 -0.21 -0.19 -16.24
N PRO A 249 -1.22 -1.07 -16.25
CA PRO A 249 -1.47 -1.99 -15.14
C PRO A 249 -0.31 -3.00 -15.05
N VAL A 250 0.50 -2.91 -13.99
CA VAL A 250 1.74 -3.70 -13.86
C VAL A 250 1.71 -4.73 -12.72
N GLY A 251 0.58 -4.79 -12.00
CA GLY A 251 0.45 -5.60 -10.78
C GLY A 251 -0.15 -7.01 -11.00
N PRO A 252 -0.27 -7.78 -9.93
CA PRO A 252 0.14 -7.38 -8.58
C PRO A 252 1.65 -7.40 -8.40
N VAL A 253 2.21 -6.28 -7.97
CA VAL A 253 3.62 -6.18 -7.58
C VAL A 253 3.71 -6.50 -6.09
N ILE A 254 4.19 -7.69 -5.77
CA ILE A 254 4.23 -8.25 -4.42
C ILE A 254 5.65 -8.72 -4.10
N HIS A 255 6.10 -8.43 -2.90
CA HIS A 255 7.36 -8.97 -2.40
C HIS A 255 7.17 -10.44 -1.97
N LEU A 256 7.52 -11.37 -2.84
CA LEU A 256 7.48 -12.80 -2.52
C LEU A 256 8.76 -13.19 -1.77
N VAL A 257 8.63 -13.58 -0.51
CA VAL A 257 9.76 -14.06 0.30
C VAL A 257 10.17 -15.44 -0.20
N ASN A 258 11.33 -15.53 -0.83
CA ASN A 258 11.85 -16.78 -1.42
C ASN A 258 12.69 -17.61 -0.43
N ASN A 259 13.16 -17.04 0.68
CA ASN A 259 14.05 -17.69 1.64
C ASN A 259 13.49 -17.62 3.07
N LYS A 260 13.14 -18.76 3.64
CA LYS A 260 12.76 -18.89 5.06
C LYS A 260 13.87 -18.49 6.04
N ASN A 261 15.10 -18.29 5.57
CA ASN A 261 16.27 -17.96 6.40
C ASN A 261 16.49 -16.45 6.59
N GLU A 262 15.73 -15.60 5.91
CA GLU A 262 15.82 -14.13 6.04
C GLU A 262 14.96 -13.59 7.20
N GLU A 263 14.11 -14.44 7.76
CA GLU A 263 13.21 -14.11 8.86
C GLU A 263 13.85 -14.52 10.18
N GLY A 264 13.98 -13.59 11.14
CA GLY A 264 14.60 -13.82 12.44
C GLY A 264 13.88 -14.90 13.29
N GLU A 265 14.39 -15.16 14.50
CA GLU A 265 13.87 -16.19 15.42
C GLU A 265 12.36 -16.05 15.69
N GLU A 266 11.86 -14.81 15.81
CA GLU A 266 10.43 -14.52 16.07
C GLU A 266 9.53 -15.02 14.94
N ALA A 267 9.92 -14.80 13.68
CA ALA A 267 9.17 -15.31 12.52
C ALA A 267 9.18 -16.86 12.49
N THR A 268 10.30 -17.46 12.84
CA THR A 268 10.42 -18.92 12.95
C THR A 268 9.45 -19.49 13.98
N GLU A 269 9.28 -18.83 15.12
CA GLU A 269 8.32 -19.27 16.16
C GLU A 269 6.86 -19.09 15.73
N ILE A 270 6.55 -18.02 14.98
CA ILE A 270 5.22 -17.82 14.40
C ILE A 270 4.91 -18.97 13.44
N MET A 271 5.83 -19.31 12.55
CA MET A 271 5.63 -20.37 11.57
C MET A 271 5.48 -21.75 12.24
N LYS A 272 6.29 -22.06 13.27
CA LYS A 272 6.12 -23.30 14.06
C LYS A 272 4.74 -23.38 14.72
N TRP A 273 4.22 -22.26 15.24
CA TRP A 273 2.88 -22.23 15.81
C TRP A 273 1.82 -22.49 14.74
N LEU A 274 1.92 -21.85 13.56
CA LEU A 274 1.02 -22.05 12.43
C LEU A 274 1.06 -23.49 11.90
N ASP A 275 2.24 -24.12 11.84
CA ASP A 275 2.41 -25.52 11.40
C ASP A 275 1.60 -26.52 12.27
N ASN A 276 1.35 -26.18 13.52
CA ASN A 276 0.54 -26.97 14.44
C ASN A 276 -0.96 -26.69 14.35
N GLN A 277 -1.40 -25.77 13.48
CA GLN A 277 -2.82 -25.43 13.34
C GLN A 277 -3.47 -26.18 12.17
N PRO A 278 -4.77 -26.52 12.29
CA PRO A 278 -5.51 -27.12 11.19
C PRO A 278 -5.54 -26.23 9.95
N LEU A 279 -5.73 -26.85 8.79
CA LEU A 279 -5.86 -26.15 7.51
C LEU A 279 -6.97 -25.11 7.55
N SER A 280 -6.68 -23.89 7.07
CA SER A 280 -7.64 -22.77 6.94
C SER A 280 -8.44 -22.47 8.22
N SER A 281 -7.85 -22.68 9.40
CA SER A 281 -8.51 -22.52 10.70
C SER A 281 -8.17 -21.24 11.44
N VAL A 282 -7.11 -20.52 11.01
CA VAL A 282 -6.58 -19.37 11.72
C VAL A 282 -7.08 -18.07 11.06
N VAL A 283 -7.63 -17.17 11.88
CA VAL A 283 -7.86 -15.77 11.50
C VAL A 283 -6.60 -14.97 11.82
N PHE A 284 -6.03 -14.33 10.82
CA PHE A 284 -4.92 -13.41 11.00
C PHE A 284 -5.44 -11.99 11.13
N LEU A 285 -5.02 -11.23 12.15
CA LEU A 285 -5.36 -9.81 12.32
C LEU A 285 -4.10 -8.98 12.22
N CYS A 286 -4.03 -8.10 11.21
CA CYS A 286 -2.93 -7.16 11.03
C CYS A 286 -3.41 -5.88 10.34
N PHE A 287 -3.01 -4.73 10.91
CA PHE A 287 -3.46 -3.41 10.46
C PHE A 287 -2.34 -2.61 9.78
N GLY A 288 -1.38 -3.33 9.17
CA GLY A 288 -0.24 -2.76 8.44
C GLY A 288 0.83 -2.15 9.35
N SER A 289 1.81 -1.50 8.74
CA SER A 289 3.01 -0.99 9.43
C SER A 289 2.75 0.16 10.41
N VAL A 290 1.61 0.83 10.29
CA VAL A 290 1.27 2.02 11.09
C VAL A 290 -0.08 1.90 11.79
N GLY A 291 -0.83 0.84 11.56
CA GLY A 291 -2.08 0.58 12.26
C GLY A 291 -1.83 0.20 13.73
N SER A 292 -2.57 0.85 14.63
CA SER A 292 -2.50 0.58 16.07
C SER A 292 -3.81 1.04 16.74
N PHE A 293 -4.14 0.47 17.87
CA PHE A 293 -5.37 0.79 18.62
C PHE A 293 -5.07 1.21 20.04
N GLY A 294 -5.95 2.03 20.61
CA GLY A 294 -5.94 2.33 22.04
C GLY A 294 -6.44 1.14 22.89
N GLY A 295 -6.21 1.19 24.19
CA GLY A 295 -6.52 0.09 25.11
C GLY A 295 -7.98 -0.38 25.06
N ASP A 296 -8.92 0.55 24.94
CA ASP A 296 -10.35 0.20 24.91
C ASP A 296 -10.68 -0.63 23.65
N GLN A 297 -10.17 -0.24 22.49
CA GLN A 297 -10.38 -1.03 21.26
C GLN A 297 -9.64 -2.37 21.31
N LEU A 298 -8.48 -2.46 21.95
CA LEU A 298 -7.79 -3.73 22.13
C LEU A 298 -8.61 -4.70 23.00
N LYS A 299 -9.31 -4.20 24.02
CA LYS A 299 -10.20 -5.01 24.86
C LYS A 299 -11.39 -5.55 24.09
N GLU A 300 -12.02 -4.73 23.25
CA GLU A 300 -13.12 -5.17 22.36
C GLU A 300 -12.65 -6.26 21.37
N ILE A 301 -11.46 -6.08 20.78
CA ILE A 301 -10.88 -7.10 19.88
C ILE A 301 -10.60 -8.40 20.65
N ALA A 302 -9.99 -8.32 21.82
CA ALA A 302 -9.70 -9.50 22.65
C ALA A 302 -10.97 -10.26 23.01
N GLN A 303 -12.01 -9.54 23.47
CA GLN A 303 -13.31 -10.12 23.79
C GLN A 303 -13.95 -10.80 22.57
N ALA A 304 -13.92 -10.15 21.41
CA ALA A 304 -14.45 -10.72 20.17
C ALA A 304 -13.70 -12.01 19.75
N LEU A 305 -12.39 -12.01 19.86
CA LEU A 305 -11.57 -13.18 19.53
C LEU A 305 -11.90 -14.36 20.45
N GLU A 306 -12.00 -14.12 21.75
CA GLU A 306 -12.37 -15.14 22.74
C GLU A 306 -13.79 -15.68 22.49
N GLN A 307 -14.76 -14.80 22.25
CA GLN A 307 -16.16 -15.18 22.01
C GLN A 307 -16.35 -15.89 20.66
N SER A 308 -15.57 -15.53 19.64
CA SER A 308 -15.68 -16.16 18.33
C SER A 308 -15.32 -17.65 18.37
N GLY A 309 -14.45 -18.06 19.28
CA GLY A 309 -13.93 -19.42 19.40
C GLY A 309 -13.03 -19.85 18.23
N HIS A 310 -12.75 -18.96 17.27
CA HIS A 310 -11.84 -19.25 16.17
C HIS A 310 -10.38 -19.16 16.62
N ARG A 311 -9.52 -19.95 15.98
CA ARG A 311 -8.08 -19.80 16.12
C ARG A 311 -7.62 -18.48 15.54
N PHE A 312 -6.70 -17.78 16.22
CA PHE A 312 -6.26 -16.46 15.75
C PHE A 312 -4.76 -16.25 15.92
N LEU A 313 -4.23 -15.45 15.01
CA LEU A 313 -2.91 -14.83 15.11
C LEU A 313 -3.10 -13.31 15.03
N TRP A 314 -2.77 -12.59 16.08
CA TRP A 314 -3.06 -11.16 16.20
C TRP A 314 -1.79 -10.33 16.36
N SER A 315 -1.49 -9.47 15.40
CA SER A 315 -0.41 -8.49 15.48
C SER A 315 -0.89 -7.23 16.21
N VAL A 316 -0.29 -6.96 17.36
CA VAL A 316 -0.62 -5.83 18.23
C VAL A 316 0.53 -4.84 18.28
N ARG A 317 0.24 -3.58 17.95
CA ARG A 317 1.22 -2.50 17.95
C ARG A 317 0.79 -1.39 18.93
N ARG A 318 1.77 -0.88 19.70
CA ARG A 318 1.57 0.24 20.59
C ARG A 318 1.49 1.54 19.81
N PRO A 319 0.41 2.34 19.95
CA PRO A 319 0.33 3.65 19.31
C PRO A 319 1.50 4.56 19.73
N PRO A 320 1.96 5.44 18.85
CA PRO A 320 2.94 6.46 19.21
C PRO A 320 2.38 7.39 20.30
N SER A 321 3.27 7.99 21.07
CA SER A 321 2.88 9.00 22.08
C SER A 321 2.15 10.17 21.42
N LYS A 322 1.16 10.74 22.13
CA LYS A 322 0.34 11.85 21.63
C LYS A 322 1.23 12.97 21.08
N GLY A 323 1.00 13.40 19.84
CA GLY A 323 1.78 14.45 19.17
C GLY A 323 3.13 14.02 18.60
N LYS A 324 3.52 12.74 18.71
CA LYS A 324 4.74 12.21 18.09
C LYS A 324 4.43 11.45 16.80
N ARG A 325 5.26 11.65 15.78
CA ARG A 325 5.18 10.99 14.46
C ARG A 325 6.10 9.76 14.39
N GLU A 326 6.08 8.99 15.48
CA GLU A 326 6.82 7.72 15.53
C GLU A 326 6.00 6.62 14.86
N ILE A 327 6.68 5.60 14.36
CA ILE A 327 6.02 4.36 13.92
C ILE A 327 5.53 3.63 15.19
N PRO A 328 4.35 2.98 15.16
CA PRO A 328 3.90 2.15 16.28
C PRO A 328 4.98 1.16 16.71
N SER A 329 5.21 1.09 18.00
CA SER A 329 6.21 0.21 18.64
C SER A 329 5.57 -1.08 19.16
N GLU A 330 6.36 -1.93 19.79
CA GLU A 330 5.87 -3.12 20.47
C GLU A 330 5.52 -2.79 21.93
N TYR A 331 4.57 -3.52 22.50
CA TYR A 331 4.29 -3.45 23.94
C TYR A 331 5.34 -4.26 24.70
N GLN A 332 5.79 -3.74 25.83
CA GLN A 332 6.68 -4.48 26.75
C GLN A 332 5.90 -5.55 27.52
N ASP A 333 4.67 -5.25 27.87
CA ASP A 333 3.76 -6.16 28.60
C ASP A 333 2.34 -5.99 28.04
N LEU A 334 1.84 -7.00 27.36
CA LEU A 334 0.50 -7.02 26.79
C LEU A 334 -0.60 -7.19 27.84
N ASN A 335 -0.28 -7.82 29.01
CA ASN A 335 -1.28 -8.04 30.06
C ASN A 335 -1.86 -6.74 30.60
N GLN A 336 -1.12 -5.64 30.54
CA GLN A 336 -1.61 -4.31 30.97
C GLN A 336 -2.68 -3.73 30.04
N MET A 337 -2.78 -4.21 28.82
CA MET A 337 -3.64 -3.65 27.79
C MET A 337 -4.80 -4.57 27.41
N LEU A 338 -4.67 -5.85 27.67
CA LEU A 338 -5.68 -6.86 27.36
C LEU A 338 -6.51 -7.19 28.59
N PRO A 339 -7.70 -7.77 28.45
CA PRO A 339 -8.49 -8.25 29.58
C PRO A 339 -7.71 -9.25 30.45
N ASP A 340 -7.90 -9.18 31.77
CA ASP A 340 -7.24 -10.07 32.72
C ASP A 340 -7.42 -11.54 32.35
N GLY A 341 -6.31 -12.28 32.30
CA GLY A 341 -6.29 -13.71 31.99
C GLY A 341 -6.62 -14.06 30.53
N PHE A 342 -6.73 -13.08 29.63
CA PHE A 342 -7.05 -13.34 28.21
C PHE A 342 -6.00 -14.25 27.55
N LEU A 343 -4.71 -13.96 27.74
CA LEU A 343 -3.63 -14.74 27.13
C LEU A 343 -3.62 -16.19 27.61
N GLU A 344 -3.91 -16.41 28.89
CA GLU A 344 -3.99 -17.75 29.47
C GLU A 344 -5.20 -18.54 28.96
N ARG A 345 -6.39 -17.90 28.88
CA ARG A 345 -7.61 -18.55 28.42
C ARG A 345 -7.58 -18.91 26.95
N THR A 346 -6.81 -18.17 26.15
CA THR A 346 -6.74 -18.34 24.70
C THR A 346 -5.46 -19.01 24.21
N ASN A 347 -4.56 -19.44 25.07
CA ASN A 347 -3.23 -19.95 24.72
C ASN A 347 -3.23 -21.16 23.74
N GLU A 348 -4.31 -21.97 23.76
CA GLU A 348 -4.45 -23.13 22.87
C GLU A 348 -4.96 -22.77 21.46
N ILE A 349 -5.66 -21.65 21.34
CA ILE A 349 -6.31 -21.25 20.08
C ILE A 349 -5.74 -19.96 19.50
N GLY A 350 -5.03 -19.17 20.30
CA GLY A 350 -4.57 -17.83 19.90
C GLY A 350 -3.09 -17.58 20.15
N LYS A 351 -2.51 -16.75 19.31
CA LYS A 351 -1.17 -16.19 19.49
C LYS A 351 -1.21 -14.69 19.23
N VAL A 352 -0.76 -13.90 20.20
CA VAL A 352 -0.55 -12.46 20.06
C VAL A 352 0.91 -12.20 19.81
N ILE A 353 1.21 -11.40 18.80
CA ILE A 353 2.57 -11.09 18.34
C ILE A 353 2.77 -9.57 18.18
N GLY A 354 4.00 -9.14 18.12
CA GLY A 354 4.39 -7.75 17.78
C GLY A 354 4.36 -7.50 16.27
N TRP A 355 5.53 -7.39 15.66
CA TRP A 355 5.66 -7.27 14.21
C TRP A 355 5.33 -8.60 13.51
N ALA A 356 4.54 -8.50 12.43
CA ALA A 356 4.11 -9.67 11.66
C ALA A 356 4.81 -9.72 10.28
N PRO A 357 5.49 -10.82 9.92
CA PRO A 357 5.91 -11.09 8.54
C PRO A 357 4.69 -11.45 7.70
N GLN A 358 3.93 -10.42 7.27
CA GLN A 358 2.57 -10.54 6.73
C GLN A 358 2.49 -11.48 5.53
N VAL A 359 3.40 -11.33 4.57
CA VAL A 359 3.42 -12.16 3.35
C VAL A 359 3.63 -13.63 3.68
N THR A 360 4.58 -13.94 4.56
CA THR A 360 4.88 -15.30 5.00
C THR A 360 3.71 -15.92 5.75
N ILE A 361 3.05 -15.15 6.62
CA ILE A 361 1.85 -15.58 7.34
C ILE A 361 0.70 -15.87 6.36
N LEU A 362 0.41 -14.94 5.44
CA LEU A 362 -0.66 -15.11 4.45
C LEU A 362 -0.41 -16.29 3.50
N SER A 363 0.85 -16.65 3.25
CA SER A 363 1.21 -17.82 2.43
C SER A 363 0.96 -19.15 3.14
N HIS A 364 0.74 -19.15 4.45
CA HIS A 364 0.66 -20.37 5.24
C HIS A 364 -0.74 -21.01 5.15
N LYS A 365 -0.77 -22.33 4.90
CA LYS A 365 -2.00 -23.12 4.70
C LYS A 365 -3.00 -23.09 5.86
N ALA A 366 -2.54 -22.79 7.08
CA ALA A 366 -3.40 -22.70 8.26
C ALA A 366 -4.23 -21.43 8.31
N VAL A 367 -3.82 -20.36 7.57
CA VAL A 367 -4.54 -19.09 7.53
C VAL A 367 -5.76 -19.22 6.65
N GLY A 368 -6.94 -19.06 7.24
CA GLY A 368 -8.25 -19.17 6.56
C GLY A 368 -8.96 -17.84 6.35
N GLY A 369 -8.52 -16.76 7.02
CA GLY A 369 -9.11 -15.44 6.92
C GLY A 369 -8.16 -14.35 7.42
N PHE A 370 -8.36 -13.12 6.93
CA PHE A 370 -7.52 -11.97 7.25
C PHE A 370 -8.36 -10.76 7.63
N VAL A 371 -8.26 -10.30 8.88
CA VAL A 371 -8.82 -9.01 9.29
C VAL A 371 -7.82 -7.93 8.94
N SER A 372 -8.17 -7.10 7.96
CA SER A 372 -7.25 -6.16 7.32
C SER A 372 -7.77 -4.72 7.37
N HIS A 373 -6.81 -3.79 7.45
CA HIS A 373 -7.06 -2.36 7.25
C HIS A 373 -7.33 -1.98 5.78
N CYS A 374 -7.28 -2.93 4.85
CA CYS A 374 -7.50 -2.74 3.42
C CYS A 374 -6.50 -1.80 2.73
N GLY A 375 -5.28 -1.66 3.24
CA GLY A 375 -4.19 -1.04 2.50
C GLY A 375 -3.90 -1.84 1.22
N TRP A 376 -3.56 -1.16 0.12
CA TRP A 376 -3.56 -1.81 -1.20
C TRP A 376 -2.58 -2.98 -1.31
N ASN A 377 -1.36 -2.87 -0.79
CA ASN A 377 -0.41 -3.99 -0.78
C ASN A 377 -0.98 -5.19 -0.02
N SER A 378 -1.57 -4.97 1.17
CA SER A 378 -2.18 -6.05 1.95
C SER A 378 -3.37 -6.71 1.24
N THR A 379 -4.11 -5.93 0.46
CA THR A 379 -5.18 -6.42 -0.41
C THR A 379 -4.62 -7.34 -1.50
N LEU A 380 -3.59 -6.89 -2.22
CA LEU A 380 -2.95 -7.68 -3.27
C LEU A 380 -2.30 -8.96 -2.71
N GLU A 381 -1.64 -8.87 -1.57
CA GLU A 381 -1.03 -10.03 -0.89
C GLU A 381 -2.08 -11.07 -0.49
N SER A 382 -3.19 -10.63 0.12
CA SER A 382 -4.27 -11.56 0.50
C SER A 382 -4.92 -12.24 -0.71
N LEU A 383 -5.14 -11.49 -1.78
CA LEU A 383 -5.69 -12.02 -3.03
C LEU A 383 -4.73 -13.03 -3.69
N TRP A 384 -3.43 -12.73 -3.72
CA TRP A 384 -2.42 -13.62 -4.27
C TRP A 384 -2.42 -14.99 -3.61
N TYR A 385 -2.54 -15.02 -2.28
CA TYR A 385 -2.58 -16.27 -1.52
C TYR A 385 -3.99 -16.85 -1.38
N GLY A 386 -5.01 -16.22 -1.92
CA GLY A 386 -6.38 -16.71 -1.86
C GLY A 386 -6.99 -16.68 -0.47
N VAL A 387 -6.57 -15.73 0.37
CA VAL A 387 -7.08 -15.54 1.73
C VAL A 387 -8.20 -14.49 1.73
N PRO A 388 -9.44 -14.85 2.10
CA PRO A 388 -10.54 -13.89 2.17
C PRO A 388 -10.33 -12.85 3.28
N VAL A 389 -10.88 -11.64 3.10
CA VAL A 389 -10.67 -10.49 3.98
C VAL A 389 -11.94 -10.13 4.75
N ALA A 390 -11.79 -9.77 6.03
CA ALA A 390 -12.75 -8.95 6.77
C ALA A 390 -12.20 -7.53 6.86
N THR A 391 -12.97 -6.56 6.35
CA THR A 391 -12.49 -5.20 6.15
C THR A 391 -12.67 -4.34 7.39
N TRP A 392 -11.61 -3.61 7.74
CA TRP A 392 -11.62 -2.61 8.81
C TRP A 392 -10.68 -1.45 8.43
N PRO A 393 -11.10 -0.60 7.48
CA PRO A 393 -10.27 0.50 6.99
C PRO A 393 -9.98 1.50 8.09
N MET A 394 -8.80 2.11 8.07
CA MET A 394 -8.37 3.05 9.10
C MET A 394 -8.11 4.46 8.56
N ARG A 395 -7.65 4.61 7.30
CA ARG A 395 -7.22 5.89 6.74
C ARG A 395 -7.03 5.85 5.22
N SER A 396 -6.72 7.00 4.63
CA SER A 396 -6.38 7.16 3.20
C SER A 396 -7.44 6.53 2.29
N GLU A 397 -7.06 5.86 1.23
CA GLU A 397 -7.95 5.17 0.27
C GLU A 397 -8.58 3.87 0.81
N GLN A 398 -8.21 3.46 2.03
CA GLN A 398 -8.64 2.17 2.59
C GLN A 398 -10.17 1.98 2.68
N PRO A 399 -10.99 2.99 3.04
CA PRO A 399 -12.45 2.84 3.04
C PRO A 399 -13.00 2.55 1.63
N THR A 400 -12.44 3.20 0.62
CA THR A 400 -12.81 2.97 -0.79
C THR A 400 -12.39 1.57 -1.25
N ASN A 401 -11.20 1.11 -0.86
CA ASN A 401 -10.75 -0.27 -1.12
C ASN A 401 -11.66 -1.30 -0.43
N ALA A 402 -12.07 -1.04 0.82
CA ALA A 402 -12.99 -1.88 1.56
C ALA A 402 -14.35 -1.98 0.85
N PHE A 403 -14.90 -0.85 0.41
CA PHE A 403 -16.13 -0.82 -0.37
C PHE A 403 -16.01 -1.64 -1.66
N GLN A 404 -14.93 -1.46 -2.41
CA GLN A 404 -14.66 -2.22 -3.63
C GLN A 404 -14.62 -3.73 -3.36
N LEU A 405 -13.88 -4.17 -2.34
CA LEU A 405 -13.75 -5.58 -2.00
C LEU A 405 -15.08 -6.22 -1.57
N VAL A 406 -15.90 -5.50 -0.79
CA VAL A 406 -17.15 -6.02 -0.23
C VAL A 406 -18.30 -5.90 -1.21
N ARG A 407 -18.49 -4.73 -1.82
CA ARG A 407 -19.69 -4.42 -2.62
C ARG A 407 -19.52 -4.70 -4.10
N GLU A 408 -18.37 -4.35 -4.68
CA GLU A 408 -18.12 -4.53 -6.11
C GLU A 408 -17.69 -5.97 -6.42
N LEU A 409 -16.63 -6.42 -5.76
CA LEU A 409 -15.98 -7.68 -6.07
C LEU A 409 -16.53 -8.86 -5.28
N ARG A 410 -17.18 -8.61 -4.14
CA ARG A 410 -17.71 -9.62 -3.22
C ARG A 410 -16.64 -10.64 -2.77
N LEU A 411 -15.41 -10.16 -2.57
CA LEU A 411 -14.26 -10.94 -2.12
C LEU A 411 -14.06 -10.89 -0.61
N ALA A 412 -14.77 -9.97 0.07
CA ALA A 412 -14.59 -9.69 1.49
C ALA A 412 -15.93 -9.61 2.23
N VAL A 413 -15.86 -9.62 3.56
CA VAL A 413 -16.94 -9.24 4.48
C VAL A 413 -16.56 -7.95 5.18
N ASP A 414 -17.55 -7.19 5.64
CA ASP A 414 -17.34 -5.99 6.42
C ASP A 414 -17.37 -6.27 7.93
N ILE A 415 -16.36 -5.78 8.66
CA ILE A 415 -16.47 -5.43 10.08
C ILE A 415 -16.92 -3.98 10.15
N LYS A 416 -16.20 -3.10 9.45
CA LYS A 416 -16.54 -1.70 9.26
C LYS A 416 -16.16 -1.26 7.85
N LEU A 417 -16.95 -0.39 7.23
CA LEU A 417 -16.62 0.29 5.98
C LEU A 417 -16.30 1.78 6.22
N ASP A 418 -16.93 2.37 7.21
CA ASP A 418 -16.90 3.79 7.53
C ASP A 418 -16.10 4.13 8.81
N TYR A 419 -15.21 3.24 9.22
CA TYR A 419 -14.38 3.48 10.40
C TYR A 419 -13.45 4.68 10.16
N LYS A 420 -13.58 5.67 11.06
CA LYS A 420 -12.89 6.94 10.94
C LYS A 420 -11.89 7.06 12.08
N LYS A 421 -10.69 6.55 11.87
CA LYS A 421 -9.54 6.85 12.73
C LYS A 421 -8.53 7.63 11.91
N ASP A 422 -8.59 8.93 11.99
CA ASP A 422 -7.48 9.73 11.47
C ASP A 422 -6.36 9.76 12.52
N ILE A 423 -5.28 9.02 12.23
CA ILE A 423 -4.09 8.95 13.11
C ILE A 423 -3.40 10.30 13.19
N CYS A 424 -3.68 11.21 12.25
CA CYS A 424 -3.10 12.55 12.19
C CYS A 424 -3.89 13.62 12.97
N MET A 425 -5.15 13.35 13.33
CA MET A 425 -5.95 14.29 14.11
C MET A 425 -5.64 14.11 15.59
N SER A 426 -5.16 15.16 16.23
CA SER A 426 -4.73 15.20 17.63
C SER A 426 -5.87 15.00 18.65
N ASP A 427 -7.12 14.95 18.19
CA ASP A 427 -8.29 14.83 19.05
C ASP A 427 -8.86 13.40 19.01
N SER A 428 -8.35 12.57 19.93
CA SER A 428 -8.79 11.18 20.13
C SER A 428 -10.14 11.04 20.83
N SER A 429 -10.87 12.15 21.05
CA SER A 429 -12.12 12.15 21.81
C SER A 429 -13.34 11.59 21.04
N ASN A 430 -13.26 11.41 19.72
CA ASN A 430 -14.37 10.97 18.86
C ASN A 430 -14.04 9.75 18.00
N VAL A 431 -13.11 8.89 18.42
CA VAL A 431 -12.90 7.62 17.68
C VAL A 431 -14.04 6.69 18.01
N MET A 432 -14.83 6.32 17.00
CA MET A 432 -15.90 5.34 17.14
C MET A 432 -15.29 4.01 17.57
N LEU A 433 -15.72 3.49 18.73
CA LEU A 433 -15.36 2.16 19.19
C LEU A 433 -16.12 1.13 18.35
N VAL A 434 -15.41 0.17 17.77
CA VAL A 434 -16.00 -1.00 17.14
C VAL A 434 -16.18 -2.04 18.24
N THR A 435 -17.42 -2.45 18.46
CA THR A 435 -17.78 -3.33 19.59
C THR A 435 -17.32 -4.77 19.36
N ALA A 436 -17.14 -5.51 20.44
CA ALA A 436 -16.79 -6.94 20.37
C ALA A 436 -17.79 -7.73 19.53
N GLU A 437 -19.09 -7.41 19.62
CA GLU A 437 -20.15 -8.06 18.84
C GLU A 437 -19.98 -7.81 17.33
N GLU A 438 -19.69 -6.57 16.90
CA GLU A 438 -19.46 -6.25 15.49
C GLU A 438 -18.23 -7.01 14.96
N ILE A 439 -17.16 -7.05 15.74
CA ILE A 439 -15.91 -7.74 15.37
C ILE A 439 -16.13 -9.25 15.29
N GLU A 440 -16.74 -9.84 16.32
CA GLU A 440 -17.09 -11.26 16.37
C GLU A 440 -17.93 -11.67 15.17
N ASN A 441 -18.99 -10.92 14.88
CA ASN A 441 -19.88 -11.18 13.73
C ASN A 441 -19.09 -11.14 12.40
N GLY A 442 -18.18 -10.17 12.23
CA GLY A 442 -17.33 -10.09 11.05
C GLY A 442 -16.38 -11.29 10.94
N ILE A 443 -15.76 -11.70 12.03
CA ILE A 443 -14.87 -12.89 12.09
C ILE A 443 -15.65 -14.16 11.77
N ARG A 444 -16.85 -14.36 12.36
CA ARG A 444 -17.68 -15.51 12.07
C ARG A 444 -18.07 -15.58 10.59
N LYS A 445 -18.57 -14.48 10.02
CA LYS A 445 -18.89 -14.39 8.58
C LYS A 445 -17.65 -14.67 7.70
N LEU A 446 -16.47 -14.18 8.09
CA LEU A 446 -15.22 -14.42 7.36
C LEU A 446 -14.87 -15.90 7.30
N MET A 447 -14.96 -16.58 8.45
CA MET A 447 -14.55 -17.97 8.60
C MET A 447 -15.63 -18.99 8.17
N GLU A 448 -16.87 -18.55 8.03
CA GLU A 448 -17.95 -19.40 7.51
C GLU A 448 -17.59 -19.97 6.13
N SER A 449 -17.67 -21.29 6.03
CA SER A 449 -17.40 -22.03 4.80
C SER A 449 -18.52 -22.99 4.43
N GLU A 450 -19.50 -23.17 5.30
CA GLU A 450 -20.56 -24.16 5.12
C GLU A 450 -21.81 -23.59 4.45
N ASN A 451 -22.13 -22.32 4.68
CA ASN A 451 -23.24 -21.66 4.01
C ASN A 451 -22.90 -21.25 2.57
N GLU A 452 -23.92 -20.96 1.78
CA GLU A 452 -23.79 -20.64 0.36
C GLU A 452 -22.93 -19.37 0.13
N CYS A 453 -23.18 -18.30 0.89
CA CYS A 453 -22.42 -17.05 0.79
C CYS A 453 -20.93 -17.23 1.08
N GLY A 454 -20.59 -18.03 2.09
CA GLY A 454 -19.19 -18.35 2.43
C GLY A 454 -18.50 -19.17 1.34
N LYS A 455 -19.19 -20.17 0.77
CA LYS A 455 -18.71 -20.97 -0.35
C LYS A 455 -18.45 -20.13 -1.59
N GLU A 456 -19.42 -19.28 -1.98
CA GLU A 456 -19.27 -18.39 -3.12
C GLU A 456 -18.10 -17.40 -2.95
N ARG A 457 -17.98 -16.78 -1.76
CA ARG A 457 -16.86 -15.87 -1.49
C ARG A 457 -15.52 -16.57 -1.61
N LYS A 458 -15.36 -17.75 -0.99
CA LYS A 458 -14.11 -18.54 -1.11
C LYS A 458 -13.80 -18.90 -2.54
N GLN A 459 -14.79 -19.28 -3.33
CA GLN A 459 -14.63 -19.58 -4.73
C GLN A 459 -14.16 -18.36 -5.52
N ARG A 460 -14.78 -17.20 -5.33
CA ARG A 460 -14.39 -15.93 -5.97
C ARG A 460 -12.98 -15.51 -5.60
N VAL A 461 -12.60 -15.61 -4.33
CA VAL A 461 -11.24 -15.29 -3.85
C VAL A 461 -10.23 -16.23 -4.50
N LYS A 462 -10.52 -17.53 -4.61
CA LYS A 462 -9.67 -18.50 -5.30
C LYS A 462 -9.52 -18.15 -6.79
N GLU A 463 -10.60 -17.87 -7.48
CA GLU A 463 -10.57 -17.46 -8.88
C GLU A 463 -9.76 -16.19 -9.10
N MET A 464 -9.91 -15.19 -8.21
CA MET A 464 -9.13 -13.96 -8.27
C MET A 464 -7.65 -14.21 -7.99
N SER A 465 -7.32 -15.12 -7.07
CA SER A 465 -5.95 -15.56 -6.82
C SER A 465 -5.33 -16.21 -8.06
N GLU A 466 -6.08 -17.04 -8.77
CA GLU A 466 -5.63 -17.65 -10.03
C GLU A 466 -5.40 -16.59 -11.11
N LYS A 467 -6.35 -15.65 -11.28
CA LYS A 467 -6.24 -14.53 -12.21
C LYS A 467 -5.02 -13.65 -11.90
N SER A 468 -4.77 -13.35 -10.62
CA SER A 468 -3.62 -12.53 -10.21
C SER A 468 -2.27 -13.15 -10.61
N LYS A 469 -2.16 -14.47 -10.53
CA LYS A 469 -0.98 -15.23 -10.94
C LYS A 469 -0.83 -15.29 -12.46
N VAL A 470 -1.94 -15.47 -13.16
CA VAL A 470 -1.96 -15.49 -14.64
C VAL A 470 -1.60 -14.12 -15.22
N ALA A 471 -2.03 -13.03 -14.58
CA ALA A 471 -1.76 -11.68 -15.06
C ALA A 471 -0.26 -11.36 -15.22
N VAL A 472 0.60 -11.93 -14.37
CA VAL A 472 2.05 -11.62 -14.34
C VAL A 472 2.94 -12.60 -15.08
N VAL A 473 2.38 -13.70 -15.64
CA VAL A 473 3.15 -14.64 -16.45
C VAL A 473 2.98 -14.36 -17.94
N GLU A 474 3.81 -14.96 -18.78
CA GLU A 474 3.80 -14.77 -20.23
C GLU A 474 2.39 -14.91 -20.84
N GLY A 475 1.97 -13.89 -21.58
CA GLY A 475 0.63 -13.78 -22.16
C GLY A 475 -0.42 -13.15 -21.25
N GLY A 476 -0.14 -12.94 -19.96
CA GLY A 476 -1.05 -12.28 -19.02
C GLY A 476 -1.15 -10.77 -19.24
N SER A 477 -2.21 -10.17 -18.68
CA SER A 477 -2.52 -8.75 -18.86
C SER A 477 -1.37 -7.83 -18.39
N SER A 478 -0.90 -7.98 -17.17
CA SER A 478 0.19 -7.19 -16.60
C SER A 478 1.54 -7.52 -17.26
N TYR A 479 1.77 -8.79 -17.61
CA TYR A 479 2.96 -9.16 -18.35
C TYR A 479 3.06 -8.40 -19.68
N ASN A 480 1.98 -8.35 -20.46
CA ASN A 480 1.93 -7.63 -21.72
C ASN A 480 2.08 -6.11 -21.52
N SER A 481 1.43 -5.57 -20.50
CA SER A 481 1.53 -4.15 -20.14
C SER A 481 2.97 -3.72 -19.78
N ILE A 482 3.69 -4.54 -19.01
CA ILE A 482 5.11 -4.32 -18.72
C ILE A 482 5.96 -4.38 -20.00
N GLY A 483 5.63 -5.26 -20.95
CA GLY A 483 6.28 -5.31 -22.25
C GLY A 483 6.16 -3.99 -23.02
N LEU A 484 4.94 -3.44 -23.11
CA LEU A 484 4.68 -2.14 -23.75
C LEU A 484 5.42 -0.99 -23.03
N LEU A 485 5.48 -1.02 -21.71
CA LEU A 485 6.21 -0.04 -20.92
C LEU A 485 7.72 -0.08 -21.22
N ILE A 486 8.31 -1.27 -21.29
CA ILE A 486 9.74 -1.44 -21.65
C ILE A 486 10.00 -0.91 -23.06
N GLU A 487 9.13 -1.22 -24.02
CA GLU A 487 9.25 -0.67 -25.38
C GLU A 487 9.20 0.85 -25.38
N ASP A 488 8.36 1.45 -24.53
CA ASP A 488 8.25 2.91 -24.41
C ASP A 488 9.52 3.54 -23.80
N PHE A 489 10.13 2.90 -22.80
CA PHE A 489 11.44 3.31 -22.28
C PHE A 489 12.54 3.24 -23.35
N MET A 490 12.54 2.23 -24.19
CA MET A 490 13.54 2.05 -25.25
C MET A 490 13.40 3.05 -26.39
N LYS A 491 12.22 3.63 -26.62
CA LYS A 491 12.01 4.68 -27.65
C LYS A 491 12.54 6.05 -27.25
N THR A 492 12.86 6.25 -25.97
CA THR A 492 13.36 7.52 -25.44
C THR A 492 14.89 7.63 -25.51
N THR A 493 15.56 6.59 -25.96
CA THR A 493 17.00 6.50 -26.22
C THR A 493 17.30 6.53 -27.72
#